data_8900da83e0d09c16859a570a7178ba20
#
_entry.id   8900da83e0d09c16859a570a7178ba20
#
_cell.length_a   1.000
_cell.length_b   1.000
_cell.length_c   1.000
_cell.angle_alpha   90.00
_cell.angle_beta   90.00
_cell.angle_gamma   90.00
#
_symmetry.space_group_name_H-M   'P 1'
#
loop_
_entity.id
_entity.type
_entity.pdbx_description
1 polymer ?
#
loop_
_entity_poly.entity_id
_entity_poly.type
_entity_poly.pdbx_seq_one_letter_code
_entity_poly.pdbx_strand_id
1 'polypeptide(L)'
;MKNILARGGIEFIAVFLGIFLSLWVDGKIKNIDLKLEKKQVYELLSKQIEELIIYTDERIILYDRQISRGQLLIKNWDEIRKMGLDKKNEFIADIWFSIKNAYYPDFSTYETLMGSGQINLVDFKTIKMFGTLYKTMDDIKSVQTKETGWRDYIENRLMIEHSDLFMKHELPYDLLEFFEETKNDEVIYAHLKSLFSIHGARKTRIILMQKEMREIKDHLASINSY
;
A
#
# COMPACT_ATOMS: atom_id res chain seq x y z
N MET A 1 8.80 -57.33 -55.18
CA MET A 1 8.50 -55.89 -54.95
C MET A 1 7.44 -55.61 -53.88
N LYS A 2 6.42 -56.47 -53.70
CA LYS A 2 5.34 -56.23 -52.67
C LYS A 2 5.81 -56.15 -51.21
N ASN A 3 6.90 -56.84 -50.82
CA ASN A 3 7.38 -56.81 -49.43
C ASN A 3 8.19 -55.58 -49.02
N ILE A 4 8.74 -54.82 -49.98
CA ILE A 4 9.56 -53.62 -49.70
C ILE A 4 8.65 -52.46 -49.40
N LEU A 5 7.52 -52.33 -50.12
CA LEU A 5 6.52 -51.26 -49.85
C LEU A 5 5.77 -51.47 -48.55
N ALA A 6 5.48 -52.73 -48.16
CA ALA A 6 4.82 -53.06 -46.89
C ALA A 6 5.76 -52.76 -45.71
N ARG A 7 7.05 -53.04 -45.83
CA ARG A 7 8.07 -52.79 -44.77
C ARG A 7 8.34 -51.29 -44.60
N GLY A 8 8.46 -50.55 -45.67
CA GLY A 8 8.62 -49.09 -45.60
C GLY A 8 7.38 -48.37 -45.04
N GLY A 9 6.19 -48.89 -45.34
CA GLY A 9 4.95 -48.37 -44.78
C GLY A 9 4.85 -48.59 -43.26
N ILE A 10 5.27 -49.74 -42.75
CA ILE A 10 5.28 -50.04 -41.32
C ILE A 10 6.31 -49.17 -40.58
N GLU A 11 7.50 -49.03 -41.13
CA GLU A 11 8.56 -48.17 -40.59
C GLU A 11 8.12 -46.70 -40.55
N PHE A 12 7.47 -46.20 -41.63
CA PHE A 12 6.91 -44.85 -41.65
C PHE A 12 5.84 -44.62 -40.59
N ILE A 13 4.91 -45.55 -40.43
CA ILE A 13 3.84 -45.47 -39.42
C ILE A 13 4.46 -45.51 -38.01
N ALA A 14 5.47 -46.33 -37.76
CA ALA A 14 6.11 -46.42 -36.46
C ALA A 14 6.82 -45.11 -36.09
N VAL A 15 7.54 -44.50 -37.04
CA VAL A 15 8.18 -43.18 -36.85
C VAL A 15 7.15 -42.07 -36.63
N PHE A 16 6.09 -42.07 -37.47
CA PHE A 16 5.02 -41.09 -37.34
C PHE A 16 4.30 -41.18 -35.99
N LEU A 17 3.96 -42.38 -35.54
CA LEU A 17 3.38 -42.60 -34.21
C LEU A 17 4.32 -42.20 -33.09
N GLY A 18 5.62 -42.45 -33.21
CA GLY A 18 6.60 -42.02 -32.24
C GLY A 18 6.67 -40.49 -32.09
N ILE A 19 6.70 -39.78 -33.22
CA ILE A 19 6.69 -38.30 -33.23
C ILE A 19 5.36 -37.78 -32.67
N PHE A 20 4.24 -38.33 -33.08
CA PHE A 20 2.91 -37.94 -32.62
C PHE A 20 2.75 -38.15 -31.12
N LEU A 21 3.15 -39.29 -30.59
CA LEU A 21 3.11 -39.58 -29.14
C LEU A 21 4.04 -38.63 -28.37
N SER A 22 5.23 -38.36 -28.87
CA SER A 22 6.16 -37.40 -28.24
C SER A 22 5.53 -36.01 -28.14
N LEU A 23 5.01 -35.48 -29.25
CA LEU A 23 4.34 -34.17 -29.27
C LEU A 23 3.10 -34.13 -28.38
N TRP A 24 2.34 -35.23 -28.29
CA TRP A 24 1.18 -35.30 -27.43
C TRP A 24 1.57 -35.33 -25.94
N VAL A 25 2.59 -36.09 -25.58
CA VAL A 25 3.15 -36.12 -24.20
C VAL A 25 3.72 -34.74 -23.82
N ASP A 26 4.53 -34.14 -24.70
CA ASP A 26 5.07 -32.79 -24.48
C ASP A 26 3.96 -31.74 -24.29
N GLY A 27 2.90 -31.83 -25.10
CA GLY A 27 1.73 -30.97 -24.95
C GLY A 27 1.00 -31.14 -23.62
N LYS A 28 0.91 -32.40 -23.10
CA LYS A 28 0.32 -32.66 -21.80
C LYS A 28 1.19 -32.19 -20.66
N ILE A 29 2.49 -32.39 -20.72
CA ILE A 29 3.46 -31.90 -19.70
C ILE A 29 3.40 -30.37 -19.63
N LYS A 30 3.50 -29.68 -20.78
CA LYS A 30 3.37 -28.23 -20.84
C LYS A 30 2.06 -27.70 -20.22
N ASN A 31 0.95 -28.40 -20.47
CA ASN A 31 -0.34 -28.00 -19.87
C ASN A 31 -0.38 -28.19 -18.35
N ILE A 32 0.29 -29.22 -17.81
CA ILE A 32 0.40 -29.44 -16.37
C ILE A 32 1.27 -28.35 -15.74
N ASP A 33 2.44 -28.07 -16.34
CA ASP A 33 3.37 -27.05 -15.88
C ASP A 33 2.70 -25.67 -15.85
N LEU A 34 1.97 -25.33 -16.92
CA LEU A 34 1.24 -24.08 -17.03
C LEU A 34 0.15 -23.94 -15.95
N LYS A 35 -0.54 -25.02 -15.61
CA LYS A 35 -1.53 -25.04 -14.52
C LYS A 35 -0.88 -24.87 -13.16
N LEU A 36 0.26 -25.49 -12.92
CA LEU A 36 1.03 -25.34 -11.68
C LEU A 36 1.55 -23.91 -11.52
N GLU A 37 2.14 -23.37 -12.58
CA GLU A 37 2.62 -21.99 -12.60
C GLU A 37 1.48 -21.00 -12.35
N LYS A 38 0.35 -21.15 -13.03
CA LYS A 38 -0.85 -20.36 -12.79
C LYS A 38 -1.29 -20.42 -11.33
N LYS A 39 -1.36 -21.60 -10.73
CA LYS A 39 -1.72 -21.79 -9.33
C LYS A 39 -0.76 -21.05 -8.40
N GLN A 40 0.54 -21.18 -8.63
CA GLN A 40 1.57 -20.47 -7.84
C GLN A 40 1.40 -18.96 -7.92
N VAL A 41 1.10 -18.40 -9.10
CA VAL A 41 0.85 -16.96 -9.28
C VAL A 41 -0.35 -16.51 -8.44
N TYR A 42 -1.46 -17.26 -8.45
CA TYR A 42 -2.63 -16.92 -7.63
C TYR A 42 -2.35 -17.03 -6.13
N GLU A 43 -1.55 -18.02 -5.70
CA GLU A 43 -1.13 -18.15 -4.29
C GLU A 43 -0.26 -16.97 -3.85
N LEU A 44 0.67 -16.53 -4.70
CA LEU A 44 1.50 -15.34 -4.43
C LEU A 44 0.66 -14.06 -4.33
N LEU A 45 -0.28 -13.86 -5.25
CA LEU A 45 -1.19 -12.71 -5.20
C LEU A 45 -2.09 -12.74 -3.97
N SER A 46 -2.60 -13.92 -3.59
CA SER A 46 -3.42 -14.09 -2.39
C SER A 46 -2.64 -13.75 -1.13
N LYS A 47 -1.41 -14.23 -1.01
CA LYS A 47 -0.52 -13.92 0.10
C LYS A 47 -0.22 -12.42 0.20
N GLN A 48 0.11 -11.79 -0.92
CA GLN A 48 0.36 -10.34 -0.95
C GLN A 48 -0.86 -9.55 -0.48
N ILE A 49 -2.06 -9.89 -0.94
CA ILE A 49 -3.29 -9.20 -0.53
C ILE A 49 -3.55 -9.36 0.97
N GLU A 50 -3.28 -10.53 1.54
CA GLU A 50 -3.40 -10.74 2.99
C GLU A 50 -2.41 -9.88 3.79
N GLU A 51 -1.16 -9.81 3.37
CA GLU A 51 -0.13 -8.97 3.99
C GLU A 51 -0.49 -7.49 3.89
N LEU A 52 -1.01 -7.05 2.73
CA LEU A 52 -1.49 -5.68 2.51
C LEU A 52 -2.68 -5.33 3.41
N ILE A 53 -3.62 -6.24 3.61
CA ILE A 53 -4.78 -6.03 4.51
C ILE A 53 -4.30 -5.86 5.95
N ILE A 54 -3.42 -6.74 6.45
CA ILE A 54 -2.87 -6.66 7.82
C ILE A 54 -2.17 -5.32 8.02
N TYR A 55 -1.25 -4.96 7.13
CA TYR A 55 -0.54 -3.68 7.17
C TYR A 55 -1.51 -2.48 7.19
N THR A 56 -2.56 -2.53 6.36
CA THR A 56 -3.53 -1.46 6.24
C THR A 56 -4.39 -1.33 7.49
N ASP A 57 -4.81 -2.45 8.10
CA ASP A 57 -5.60 -2.47 9.34
C ASP A 57 -4.80 -1.80 10.48
N GLU A 58 -3.53 -2.13 10.64
CA GLU A 58 -2.63 -1.51 11.62
C GLU A 58 -2.49 0.00 11.40
N ARG A 59 -2.35 0.42 10.14
CA ARG A 59 -2.23 1.84 9.77
C ARG A 59 -3.51 2.63 10.02
N ILE A 60 -4.68 2.06 9.78
CA ILE A 60 -5.96 2.71 10.07
C ILE A 60 -6.09 3.01 11.56
N ILE A 61 -5.75 2.04 12.43
CA ILE A 61 -5.76 2.23 13.89
C ILE A 61 -4.84 3.38 14.31
N LEU A 62 -3.63 3.42 13.75
CA LEU A 62 -2.68 4.49 14.02
C LEU A 62 -3.22 5.86 13.59
N TYR A 63 -3.78 5.96 12.40
CA TYR A 63 -4.35 7.22 11.88
C TYR A 63 -5.57 7.67 12.65
N ASP A 64 -6.41 6.75 13.12
CA ASP A 64 -7.53 7.08 14.01
C ASP A 64 -7.07 7.75 15.29
N ARG A 65 -6.05 7.19 15.92
CA ARG A 65 -5.45 7.78 17.12
C ARG A 65 -4.89 9.17 16.86
N GLN A 66 -4.17 9.35 15.77
CA GLN A 66 -3.58 10.65 15.38
C GLN A 66 -4.65 11.70 15.09
N ILE A 67 -5.66 11.37 14.31
CA ILE A 67 -6.75 12.30 13.98
C ILE A 67 -7.53 12.69 15.24
N SER A 68 -7.85 11.72 16.11
CA SER A 68 -8.55 11.98 17.34
C SER A 68 -7.75 12.89 18.28
N ARG A 69 -6.44 12.66 18.41
CA ARG A 69 -5.55 13.51 19.21
C ARG A 69 -5.43 14.92 18.62
N GLY A 70 -5.29 15.03 17.30
CA GLY A 70 -5.26 16.32 16.63
C GLY A 70 -6.56 17.13 16.78
N GLN A 71 -7.70 16.48 16.73
CA GLN A 71 -8.98 17.12 16.97
C GLN A 71 -9.11 17.61 18.42
N LEU A 72 -8.62 16.83 19.40
CA LEU A 72 -8.57 17.24 20.79
C LEU A 72 -7.65 18.45 20.99
N LEU A 73 -6.47 18.47 20.36
CA LEU A 73 -5.55 19.61 20.41
C LEU A 73 -6.25 20.89 19.94
N ILE A 74 -6.93 20.84 18.80
CA ILE A 74 -7.60 22.01 18.23
C ILE A 74 -8.79 22.47 19.09
N LYS A 75 -9.56 21.51 19.62
CA LYS A 75 -10.81 21.80 20.34
C LYS A 75 -10.60 22.18 21.81
N ASN A 76 -9.63 21.56 22.48
CA ASN A 76 -9.48 21.64 23.94
C ASN A 76 -8.07 22.11 24.33
N TRP A 77 -7.53 23.10 23.63
CA TRP A 77 -6.19 23.61 23.92
C TRP A 77 -5.98 23.98 25.39
N ASP A 78 -6.96 24.67 26.00
CA ASP A 78 -6.88 25.07 27.40
C ASP A 78 -6.89 23.91 28.40
N GLU A 79 -7.48 22.77 28.04
CA GLU A 79 -7.42 21.55 28.84
C GLU A 79 -6.06 20.86 28.74
N ILE A 80 -5.49 20.87 27.51
CA ILE A 80 -4.16 20.30 27.26
C ILE A 80 -3.09 21.09 28.01
N ARG A 81 -3.23 22.40 28.12
CA ARG A 81 -2.33 23.25 28.93
C ARG A 81 -2.28 22.84 30.40
N LYS A 82 -3.34 22.26 30.93
CA LYS A 82 -3.44 21.81 32.32
C LYS A 82 -2.92 20.38 32.53
N MET A 83 -2.62 19.65 31.47
CA MET A 83 -2.04 18.31 31.56
C MET A 83 -0.61 18.35 32.09
N GLY A 84 -0.19 17.29 32.79
CA GLY A 84 1.22 17.14 33.19
C GLY A 84 2.14 17.05 31.97
N LEU A 85 3.39 17.50 32.16
CA LEU A 85 4.38 17.68 31.07
C LEU A 85 4.54 16.42 30.19
N ASP A 86 4.65 15.23 30.80
CA ASP A 86 4.86 13.98 30.06
C ASP A 86 3.69 13.63 29.12
N LYS A 87 2.44 13.75 29.61
CA LYS A 87 1.25 13.51 28.81
C LYS A 87 1.08 14.52 27.68
N LYS A 88 1.44 15.75 27.94
CA LYS A 88 1.38 16.85 27.00
C LYS A 88 2.42 16.66 25.89
N ASN A 89 3.66 16.27 26.23
CA ASN A 89 4.73 15.94 25.30
C ASN A 89 4.35 14.75 24.40
N GLU A 90 3.84 13.66 24.97
CA GLU A 90 3.38 12.50 24.20
C GLU A 90 2.28 12.88 23.20
N PHE A 91 1.33 13.72 23.66
CA PHE A 91 0.21 14.16 22.84
C PHE A 91 0.64 15.02 21.65
N ILE A 92 1.54 15.96 21.88
CA ILE A 92 2.07 16.86 20.84
C ILE A 92 3.01 16.11 19.90
N ALA A 93 3.87 15.25 20.44
CA ALA A 93 4.76 14.41 19.65
C ALA A 93 4.00 13.51 18.67
N ASP A 94 2.91 12.87 19.11
CA ASP A 94 2.07 12.05 18.23
C ASP A 94 1.48 12.86 17.07
N ILE A 95 1.12 14.12 17.29
CA ILE A 95 0.56 14.99 16.27
C ILE A 95 1.66 15.42 15.28
N TRP A 96 2.80 15.91 15.81
CA TRP A 96 3.87 16.44 14.98
C TRP A 96 4.64 15.36 14.23
N PHE A 97 4.86 14.19 14.87
CA PHE A 97 5.51 13.05 14.24
C PHE A 97 4.54 12.13 13.49
N SER A 98 3.24 12.42 13.48
CA SER A 98 2.24 11.62 12.76
C SER A 98 2.54 11.47 11.27
N ILE A 99 3.27 12.42 10.71
CA ILE A 99 3.64 12.49 9.32
C ILE A 99 4.75 11.48 8.97
N LYS A 100 5.58 11.06 9.94
CA LYS A 100 6.57 9.98 9.74
C LYS A 100 5.94 8.63 9.48
N ASN A 101 4.64 8.50 9.72
CA ASN A 101 3.86 7.27 9.49
C ASN A 101 3.14 7.31 8.13
N ALA A 102 3.86 7.68 7.08
CA ALA A 102 3.33 7.61 5.73
C ALA A 102 2.87 6.18 5.38
N TYR A 103 1.89 6.07 4.50
CA TYR A 103 1.34 4.80 4.05
C TYR A 103 2.10 4.32 2.82
N TYR A 104 2.90 3.26 2.99
CA TYR A 104 3.71 2.65 1.94
C TYR A 104 3.49 1.13 1.92
N PRO A 105 2.37 0.67 1.35
CA PRO A 105 2.13 -0.75 1.18
C PRO A 105 3.09 -1.34 0.15
N ASP A 106 3.53 -2.58 0.38
CA ASP A 106 4.44 -3.30 -0.50
C ASP A 106 3.68 -4.03 -1.62
N PHE A 107 3.90 -3.63 -2.86
CA PHE A 107 3.34 -4.24 -4.07
C PHE A 107 4.37 -5.06 -4.86
N SER A 108 5.52 -5.35 -4.28
CA SER A 108 6.67 -5.96 -4.97
C SER A 108 6.33 -7.28 -5.69
N THR A 109 5.45 -8.11 -5.12
CA THR A 109 5.01 -9.36 -5.77
C THR A 109 4.26 -9.07 -7.06
N TYR A 110 3.26 -8.19 -7.05
CA TYR A 110 2.52 -7.82 -8.26
C TYR A 110 3.41 -7.17 -9.31
N GLU A 111 4.30 -6.27 -8.89
CA GLU A 111 5.27 -5.61 -9.78
C GLU A 111 6.22 -6.63 -10.41
N THR A 112 6.69 -7.62 -9.65
CA THR A 112 7.53 -8.72 -10.16
C THR A 112 6.78 -9.56 -11.19
N LEU A 113 5.51 -9.93 -10.92
CA LEU A 113 4.67 -10.68 -11.86
C LEU A 113 4.42 -9.89 -13.16
N MET A 114 4.22 -8.58 -13.05
CA MET A 114 4.11 -7.70 -14.21
C MET A 114 5.41 -7.66 -15.01
N GLY A 115 6.55 -7.48 -14.35
CA GLY A 115 7.86 -7.39 -14.99
C GLY A 115 8.35 -8.68 -15.63
N SER A 116 8.01 -9.84 -15.05
CA SER A 116 8.36 -11.17 -15.59
C SER A 116 7.41 -11.66 -16.70
N GLY A 117 6.29 -10.98 -16.91
CA GLY A 117 5.24 -11.42 -17.84
C GLY A 117 4.34 -12.53 -17.28
N GLN A 118 4.57 -13.03 -16.08
CA GLN A 118 3.73 -14.05 -15.43
C GLN A 118 2.31 -13.58 -15.16
N ILE A 119 2.09 -12.26 -15.15
CA ILE A 119 0.74 -11.68 -15.05
C ILE A 119 -0.20 -12.14 -16.16
N ASN A 120 0.33 -12.59 -17.32
CA ASN A 120 -0.47 -13.14 -18.42
C ASN A 120 -1.15 -14.47 -18.07
N LEU A 121 -0.75 -15.11 -16.97
CA LEU A 121 -1.41 -16.30 -16.43
C LEU A 121 -2.67 -15.97 -15.61
N VAL A 122 -2.82 -14.70 -15.26
CA VAL A 122 -3.91 -14.20 -14.41
C VAL A 122 -5.08 -13.76 -15.29
N ASP A 123 -6.31 -14.00 -14.82
CA ASP A 123 -7.50 -13.56 -15.56
C ASP A 123 -7.63 -12.03 -15.59
N PHE A 124 -8.30 -11.53 -16.63
CA PHE A 124 -8.46 -10.10 -16.86
C PHE A 124 -9.16 -9.37 -15.71
N LYS A 125 -10.09 -10.04 -15.01
CA LYS A 125 -10.81 -9.43 -13.89
C LYS A 125 -9.86 -9.16 -12.73
N THR A 126 -9.02 -10.14 -12.38
CA THR A 126 -7.99 -9.98 -11.34
C THR A 126 -7.02 -8.86 -11.69
N ILE A 127 -6.51 -8.82 -12.93
CA ILE A 127 -5.63 -7.73 -13.41
C ILE A 127 -6.29 -6.36 -13.24
N LYS A 128 -7.57 -6.25 -13.64
CA LYS A 128 -8.34 -5.00 -13.51
C LYS A 128 -8.51 -4.57 -12.06
N MET A 129 -8.78 -5.51 -11.15
CA MET A 129 -8.93 -5.23 -9.72
C MET A 129 -7.62 -4.70 -9.11
N PHE A 130 -6.49 -5.32 -9.41
CA PHE A 130 -5.18 -4.81 -9.00
C PHE A 130 -4.86 -3.44 -9.62
N GLY A 131 -5.20 -3.22 -10.88
CA GLY A 131 -5.06 -1.91 -11.53
C GLY A 131 -5.86 -0.80 -10.83
N THR A 132 -7.08 -1.11 -10.35
CA THR A 132 -7.87 -0.18 -9.54
C THR A 132 -7.20 0.10 -8.21
N LEU A 133 -6.71 -0.93 -7.53
CA LEU A 133 -5.98 -0.81 -6.26
C LEU A 133 -4.74 0.09 -6.42
N TYR A 134 -3.98 -0.07 -7.50
CA TYR A 134 -2.83 0.79 -7.83
C TYR A 134 -3.22 2.25 -8.01
N LYS A 135 -4.32 2.51 -8.71
CA LYS A 135 -4.83 3.87 -8.88
C LYS A 135 -5.21 4.51 -7.55
N THR A 136 -5.88 3.76 -6.67
CA THR A 136 -6.21 4.23 -5.32
C THR A 136 -4.93 4.54 -4.51
N MET A 137 -3.87 3.73 -4.69
CA MET A 137 -2.56 4.01 -4.08
C MET A 137 -1.93 5.31 -4.57
N ASP A 138 -2.01 5.60 -5.88
CA ASP A 138 -1.50 6.85 -6.45
C ASP A 138 -2.28 8.07 -5.91
N ASP A 139 -3.59 7.94 -5.72
CA ASP A 139 -4.40 8.96 -5.06
C ASP A 139 -3.95 9.19 -3.60
N ILE A 140 -3.62 8.13 -2.87
CA ILE A 140 -3.06 8.23 -1.51
C ILE A 140 -1.72 8.93 -1.52
N LYS A 141 -0.81 8.56 -2.43
CA LYS A 141 0.51 9.22 -2.60
C LYS A 141 0.36 10.72 -2.89
N SER A 142 -0.61 11.09 -3.75
CA SER A 142 -0.91 12.49 -4.05
C SER A 142 -1.33 13.27 -2.81
N VAL A 143 -2.17 12.69 -1.95
CA VAL A 143 -2.58 13.30 -0.68
C VAL A 143 -1.41 13.43 0.29
N GLN A 144 -0.57 12.40 0.39
CA GLN A 144 0.64 12.43 1.25
C GLN A 144 1.63 13.50 0.80
N THR A 145 1.78 13.71 -0.51
CA THR A 145 2.64 14.78 -1.04
C THR A 145 2.12 16.16 -0.63
N LYS A 146 0.81 16.39 -0.70
CA LYS A 146 0.19 17.64 -0.22
C LYS A 146 0.38 17.83 1.29
N GLU A 147 0.20 16.77 2.05
CA GLU A 147 0.40 16.75 3.50
C GLU A 147 1.84 17.13 3.87
N THR A 148 2.82 16.55 3.19
CA THR A 148 4.23 16.88 3.38
C THR A 148 4.50 18.35 3.03
N GLY A 149 4.00 18.84 1.90
CA GLY A 149 4.17 20.24 1.51
C GLY A 149 3.56 21.24 2.50
N TRP A 150 2.40 20.92 3.10
CA TRP A 150 1.81 21.73 4.16
C TRP A 150 2.66 21.73 5.43
N ARG A 151 3.17 20.56 5.84
CA ARG A 151 4.08 20.46 6.97
C ARG A 151 5.34 21.30 6.76
N ASP A 152 6.01 21.11 5.63
CA ASP A 152 7.25 21.82 5.30
C ASP A 152 7.01 23.34 5.27
N TYR A 153 5.84 23.77 4.80
CA TYR A 153 5.45 25.18 4.84
C TYR A 153 5.31 25.69 6.27
N ILE A 154 4.63 24.93 7.15
CA ILE A 154 4.48 25.30 8.57
C ILE A 154 5.85 25.33 9.24
N GLU A 155 6.68 24.30 9.08
CA GLU A 155 8.02 24.23 9.66
C GLU A 155 8.89 25.42 9.22
N ASN A 156 8.92 25.73 7.91
CA ASN A 156 9.69 26.87 7.39
C ASN A 156 9.20 28.21 7.95
N ARG A 157 7.89 28.41 8.04
CA ARG A 157 7.32 29.62 8.59
C ARG A 157 7.69 29.80 10.06
N LEU A 158 7.60 28.71 10.84
CA LEU A 158 7.97 28.70 12.24
C LEU A 158 9.46 29.02 12.44
N MET A 159 10.34 28.44 11.60
CA MET A 159 11.77 28.74 11.63
C MET A 159 12.07 30.22 11.35
N ILE A 160 11.29 30.87 10.50
CA ILE A 160 11.49 32.30 10.16
C ILE A 160 10.91 33.21 11.24
N GLU A 161 9.67 32.95 11.68
CA GLU A 161 8.95 33.85 12.61
C GLU A 161 9.36 33.66 14.07
N HIS A 162 9.88 32.46 14.42
CA HIS A 162 10.30 32.10 15.77
C HIS A 162 11.74 31.57 15.80
N SER A 163 12.64 32.20 15.03
CA SER A 163 14.03 31.75 14.91
C SER A 163 14.79 31.72 16.24
N ASP A 164 14.43 32.57 17.18
CA ASP A 164 14.97 32.62 18.53
C ASP A 164 14.64 31.35 19.34
N LEU A 165 13.47 30.73 19.14
CA LEU A 165 13.12 29.44 19.74
C LEU A 165 13.96 28.30 19.19
N PHE A 166 14.20 28.30 17.89
CA PHE A 166 15.05 27.28 17.24
C PHE A 166 16.52 27.39 17.63
N MET A 167 16.99 28.60 17.98
CA MET A 167 18.39 28.85 18.38
C MET A 167 18.65 28.55 19.85
N LYS A 168 17.63 28.54 20.70
CA LYS A 168 17.75 28.32 22.16
C LYS A 168 17.83 26.87 22.58
N HIS A 169 17.31 25.95 21.76
CA HIS A 169 17.13 24.54 22.15
C HIS A 169 18.00 23.62 21.30
N GLU A 170 18.75 22.73 21.96
CA GLU A 170 19.32 21.55 21.32
C GLU A 170 18.16 20.60 20.94
N LEU A 171 18.18 20.06 19.72
CA LEU A 171 17.18 19.08 19.27
C LEU A 171 17.16 17.84 20.18
N PRO A 172 15.97 17.30 20.55
CA PRO A 172 14.64 17.64 20.07
C PRO A 172 14.02 18.81 20.84
N TYR A 173 13.46 19.75 20.10
CA TYR A 173 12.78 20.94 20.62
C TYR A 173 11.86 20.61 21.78
N ASP A 174 11.74 21.52 22.73
CA ASP A 174 10.57 21.56 23.58
C ASP A 174 9.37 22.03 22.73
N LEU A 175 8.74 21.06 22.07
CA LEU A 175 7.55 21.27 21.27
C LEU A 175 6.43 21.95 22.05
N LEU A 176 6.48 21.88 23.38
CA LEU A 176 5.54 22.51 24.28
C LEU A 176 5.74 24.02 24.34
N GLU A 177 6.96 24.47 24.54
CA GLU A 177 7.29 25.90 24.57
C GLU A 177 6.91 26.52 23.23
N PHE A 178 7.23 25.85 22.14
CA PHE A 178 6.85 26.25 20.79
C PHE A 178 5.33 26.40 20.64
N PHE A 179 4.53 25.40 21.05
CA PHE A 179 3.07 25.48 20.99
C PHE A 179 2.49 26.50 21.98
N GLU A 180 3.11 26.73 23.13
CA GLU A 180 2.71 27.77 24.07
C GLU A 180 2.88 29.18 23.47
N GLU A 181 3.98 29.43 22.79
CA GLU A 181 4.25 30.72 22.17
C GLU A 181 3.41 30.96 20.91
N THR A 182 3.15 29.90 20.13
CA THR A 182 2.40 29.99 18.85
C THR A 182 0.89 29.77 18.98
N LYS A 183 0.38 29.42 20.14
CA LYS A 183 -1.06 29.10 20.35
C LYS A 183 -2.03 30.25 20.01
N ASN A 184 -1.57 31.48 20.02
CA ASN A 184 -2.36 32.65 19.66
C ASN A 184 -2.16 33.05 18.20
N ASP A 185 -1.30 32.37 17.44
CA ASP A 185 -1.13 32.60 16.02
C ASP A 185 -2.27 31.93 15.24
N GLU A 186 -3.22 32.76 14.78
CA GLU A 186 -4.39 32.28 13.99
C GLU A 186 -3.95 31.58 12.69
N VAL A 187 -2.80 31.94 12.14
CA VAL A 187 -2.29 31.35 10.90
C VAL A 187 -1.80 29.94 11.17
N ILE A 188 -1.05 29.71 12.25
CA ILE A 188 -0.60 28.38 12.66
C ILE A 188 -1.81 27.51 12.99
N TYR A 189 -2.79 28.03 13.72
CA TYR A 189 -4.03 27.31 14.00
C TYR A 189 -4.77 26.89 12.70
N ALA A 190 -4.90 27.79 11.74
CA ALA A 190 -5.54 27.51 10.46
C ALA A 190 -4.77 26.43 9.67
N HIS A 191 -3.44 26.45 9.70
CA HIS A 191 -2.59 25.45 9.06
C HIS A 191 -2.71 24.07 9.71
N LEU A 192 -2.68 24.00 11.04
CA LEU A 192 -2.90 22.75 11.77
C LEU A 192 -4.28 22.16 11.45
N LYS A 193 -5.33 22.98 11.43
CA LYS A 193 -6.68 22.57 11.05
C LYS A 193 -6.72 22.02 9.63
N SER A 194 -6.02 22.65 8.69
CA SER A 194 -5.91 22.19 7.30
C SER A 194 -5.16 20.85 7.22
N LEU A 195 -4.06 20.69 7.96
CA LEU A 195 -3.28 19.45 8.03
C LEU A 195 -4.15 18.28 8.51
N PHE A 196 -4.94 18.45 9.58
CA PHE A 196 -5.83 17.40 10.07
C PHE A 196 -6.96 17.07 9.09
N SER A 197 -7.43 18.05 8.32
CA SER A 197 -8.38 17.80 7.23
C SER A 197 -7.76 16.90 6.15
N ILE A 198 -6.50 17.12 5.80
CA ILE A 198 -5.76 16.32 4.83
C ILE A 198 -5.52 14.89 5.38
N HIS A 199 -5.20 14.74 6.68
CA HIS A 199 -5.11 13.44 7.35
C HIS A 199 -6.42 12.66 7.24
N GLY A 200 -7.56 13.31 7.48
CA GLY A 200 -8.89 12.71 7.31
C GLY A 200 -9.15 12.24 5.88
N ALA A 201 -8.78 13.06 4.90
CA ALA A 201 -8.90 12.71 3.48
C ALA A 201 -8.01 11.52 3.10
N ARG A 202 -6.78 11.46 3.63
CA ARG A 202 -5.88 10.30 3.45
C ARG A 202 -6.49 9.03 4.03
N LYS A 203 -6.93 9.08 5.28
CA LYS A 203 -7.60 7.94 5.95
C LYS A 203 -8.78 7.42 5.15
N THR A 204 -9.63 8.29 4.65
CA THR A 204 -10.79 7.90 3.83
C THR A 204 -10.37 7.10 2.59
N ARG A 205 -9.28 7.50 1.92
CA ARG A 205 -8.75 6.76 0.77
C ARG A 205 -8.14 5.42 1.15
N ILE A 206 -7.48 5.35 2.31
CA ILE A 206 -6.93 4.09 2.83
C ILE A 206 -8.05 3.10 3.17
N ILE A 207 -9.16 3.56 3.73
CA ILE A 207 -10.36 2.73 3.96
C ILE A 207 -10.96 2.22 2.65
N LEU A 208 -11.01 3.07 1.61
CA LEU A 208 -11.45 2.63 0.28
C LEU A 208 -10.53 1.54 -0.27
N MET A 209 -9.22 1.73 -0.18
CA MET A 209 -8.23 0.76 -0.60
C MET A 209 -8.34 -0.56 0.18
N GLN A 210 -8.59 -0.50 1.49
CA GLN A 210 -8.85 -1.68 2.31
C GLN A 210 -10.06 -2.49 1.80
N LYS A 211 -11.13 -1.79 1.44
CA LYS A 211 -12.33 -2.44 0.84
C LYS A 211 -11.98 -3.13 -0.48
N GLU A 212 -11.26 -2.46 -1.36
CA GLU A 212 -10.79 -3.02 -2.64
C GLU A 212 -9.93 -4.28 -2.42
N MET A 213 -9.01 -4.26 -1.45
CA MET A 213 -8.20 -5.43 -1.10
C MET A 213 -9.06 -6.62 -0.62
N ARG A 214 -10.08 -6.37 0.20
CA ARG A 214 -10.99 -7.43 0.66
C ARG A 214 -11.79 -8.02 -0.49
N GLU A 215 -12.26 -7.20 -1.43
CA GLU A 215 -12.93 -7.66 -2.65
C GLU A 215 -12.00 -8.51 -3.53
N ILE A 216 -10.70 -8.15 -3.64
CA ILE A 216 -9.69 -8.95 -4.34
C ILE A 216 -9.47 -10.28 -3.60
N LYS A 217 -9.35 -10.28 -2.27
CA LYS A 217 -9.18 -11.48 -1.47
C LYS A 217 -10.32 -12.47 -1.71
N ASP A 218 -11.57 -12.01 -1.65
CA ASP A 218 -12.76 -12.84 -1.87
C ASP A 218 -12.78 -13.39 -3.31
N HIS A 219 -12.41 -12.58 -4.28
CA HIS A 219 -12.31 -13.02 -5.68
C HIS A 219 -11.24 -14.10 -5.86
N LEU A 220 -10.03 -13.91 -5.33
CA LEU A 220 -8.95 -14.91 -5.41
C LEU A 220 -9.32 -16.21 -4.69
N ALA A 221 -9.98 -16.13 -3.55
CA ALA A 221 -10.49 -17.31 -2.85
C ALA A 221 -11.50 -18.11 -3.71
N SER A 222 -12.36 -17.42 -4.47
CA SER A 222 -13.30 -18.06 -5.38
C SER A 222 -12.63 -18.82 -6.54
N ILE A 223 -11.47 -18.33 -6.99
CA ILE A 223 -10.69 -18.99 -8.07
C ILE A 223 -9.96 -20.23 -7.54
N ASN A 224 -9.40 -20.14 -6.34
CA ASN A 224 -8.63 -21.24 -5.75
C ASN A 224 -9.49 -22.43 -5.26
N SER A 225 -10.81 -22.25 -5.20
CA SER A 225 -11.77 -23.31 -4.82
C SER A 225 -12.18 -24.23 -5.96
N TYR A 226 -11.72 -23.99 -7.18
CA TYR A 226 -11.92 -24.82 -8.38
C TYR A 226 -10.62 -25.49 -8.81
#